data_5fc2e178f11cc29e3f36bdb6adae2fbd
#
_entry.id   5fc2e178f11cc29e3f36bdb6adae2fbd
#
_cell.length_a   1.000
_cell.length_b   1.000
_cell.length_c   1.000
_cell.angle_alpha   90.00
_cell.angle_beta   90.00
_cell.angle_gamma   90.00
#
_symmetry.space_group_name_H-M   'P 1'
#
loop_
_entity.id
_entity.type
_entity.pdbx_description
1 polymer ?
#
loop_
_entity_poly.entity_id
_entity_poly.type
_entity_poly.pdbx_seq_one_letter_code
_entity_poly.pdbx_strand_id
1 'polypeptide(L)'
;SQYVPLELFPDQVSLLRDYEEFEENIALKYRQAGVSTVTAAWVSKKLVFAKKSQPEKILIIANKLDTSMEMANKIRAFVSQWPPWLGVDFSSDKNSQRHYKLTNGSEVKAVATSKDALRGFTPTILVFDEAAFIEADSDFWPACMASLSTGGKVIVVSTPNGYDQIYYEIYDQALKGMNQFKISEMY
;
A
#
# COMPACT_ATOMS: atom_id res chain seq x y z
N SER A 1 14.33 -22.23 9.38
CA SER A 1 12.97 -21.69 9.55
C SER A 1 12.05 -22.36 8.55
N GLN A 2 11.01 -23.00 9.09
CA GLN A 2 10.02 -23.65 8.25
C GLN A 2 9.09 -22.56 7.71
N TYR A 3 9.14 -22.30 6.42
CA TYR A 3 8.17 -21.39 5.77
C TYR A 3 6.81 -22.08 5.75
N VAL A 4 5.81 -21.43 6.31
CA VAL A 4 4.42 -21.87 6.25
C VAL A 4 3.76 -21.13 5.09
N PRO A 5 3.06 -21.82 4.17
CA PRO A 5 2.31 -21.18 3.12
C PRO A 5 1.32 -20.16 3.68
N LEU A 6 1.16 -19.03 3.03
CA LEU A 6 0.15 -18.05 3.39
C LEU A 6 -1.22 -18.59 2.94
N GLU A 7 -2.00 -19.08 3.90
CA GLU A 7 -3.39 -19.47 3.67
C GLU A 7 -4.30 -18.27 3.84
N LEU A 8 -5.08 -17.96 2.80
CA LEU A 8 -5.96 -16.80 2.78
C LEU A 8 -7.37 -17.18 3.22
N PHE A 9 -7.97 -16.36 4.06
CA PHE A 9 -9.39 -16.42 4.34
C PHE A 9 -10.22 -15.90 3.15
N PRO A 10 -11.49 -16.32 3.00
CA PRO A 10 -12.35 -15.91 1.88
C PRO A 10 -12.41 -14.39 1.67
N ASP A 11 -12.52 -13.62 2.75
CA ASP A 11 -12.59 -12.15 2.71
C ASP A 11 -11.28 -11.53 2.20
N GLN A 12 -10.13 -12.13 2.58
CA GLN A 12 -8.82 -11.71 2.10
C GLN A 12 -8.66 -12.01 0.60
N VAL A 13 -9.21 -13.12 0.12
CA VAL A 13 -9.23 -13.44 -1.32
C VAL A 13 -10.08 -12.42 -2.08
N SER A 14 -11.25 -12.04 -1.53
CA SER A 14 -12.11 -11.01 -2.11
C SER A 14 -11.39 -9.67 -2.18
N LEU A 15 -10.75 -9.25 -1.09
CA LEU A 15 -9.95 -8.02 -1.03
C LEU A 15 -8.85 -7.99 -2.11
N LEU A 16 -8.14 -9.09 -2.30
CA LEU A 16 -7.09 -9.16 -3.32
C LEU A 16 -7.63 -9.09 -4.74
N ARG A 17 -8.84 -9.60 -5.00
CA ARG A 17 -9.53 -9.43 -6.28
C ARG A 17 -9.91 -7.98 -6.50
N ASP A 18 -10.43 -7.30 -5.47
CA ASP A 18 -10.75 -5.87 -5.54
C ASP A 18 -9.49 -5.04 -5.87
N TYR A 19 -8.33 -5.35 -5.27
CA TYR A 19 -7.07 -4.69 -5.59
C TYR A 19 -6.60 -4.89 -7.05
N GLU A 20 -6.92 -6.03 -7.67
CA GLU A 20 -6.60 -6.23 -9.10
C GLU A 20 -7.60 -5.52 -10.01
N GLU A 21 -8.88 -5.50 -9.66
CA GLU A 21 -9.97 -5.02 -10.50
C GLU A 21 -10.13 -3.49 -10.45
N PHE A 22 -10.01 -2.88 -9.25
CA PHE A 22 -10.27 -1.46 -9.06
C PHE A 22 -8.97 -0.66 -8.85
N GLU A 23 -8.96 0.60 -9.33
CA GLU A 23 -7.83 1.51 -9.14
C GLU A 23 -7.82 2.13 -7.74
N GLU A 24 -9.00 2.43 -7.18
CA GLU A 24 -9.17 3.05 -5.87
C GLU A 24 -9.86 2.07 -4.91
N ASN A 25 -9.16 1.71 -3.83
CA ASN A 25 -9.63 0.73 -2.85
C ASN A 25 -9.56 1.29 -1.43
N ILE A 26 -10.64 1.10 -0.67
CA ILE A 26 -10.69 1.43 0.76
C ILE A 26 -11.15 0.22 1.56
N ALA A 27 -10.32 -0.23 2.51
CA ALA A 27 -10.57 -1.39 3.34
C ALA A 27 -10.78 -0.98 4.80
N LEU A 28 -11.97 -1.27 5.31
CA LEU A 28 -12.28 -1.21 6.73
C LEU A 28 -12.01 -2.57 7.37
N LYS A 29 -11.10 -2.61 8.32
CA LYS A 29 -10.67 -3.85 8.99
C LYS A 29 -10.90 -3.81 10.50
N TYR A 30 -11.16 -4.96 11.10
CA TYR A 30 -10.96 -5.12 12.53
C TYR A 30 -9.47 -5.38 12.83
N ARG A 31 -9.10 -5.22 14.10
CA ARG A 31 -7.72 -5.53 14.53
C ARG A 31 -7.41 -7.01 14.28
N GLN A 32 -6.20 -7.29 13.79
CA GLN A 32 -5.70 -8.64 13.48
C GLN A 32 -6.40 -9.36 12.31
N ALA A 33 -7.18 -8.66 11.47
CA ALA A 33 -7.78 -9.22 10.26
C ALA A 33 -6.76 -9.68 9.19
N GLY A 34 -5.46 -9.47 9.43
CA GLY A 34 -4.40 -9.86 8.49
C GLY A 34 -4.30 -8.97 7.23
N VAL A 35 -5.12 -7.93 7.11
CA VAL A 35 -5.20 -7.08 5.91
C VAL A 35 -3.85 -6.49 5.54
N SER A 36 -3.11 -5.91 6.49
CA SER A 36 -1.77 -5.37 6.20
C SER A 36 -0.79 -6.45 5.69
N THR A 37 -0.95 -7.71 6.15
CA THR A 37 -0.13 -8.82 5.68
C THR A 37 -0.46 -9.22 4.24
N VAL A 38 -1.76 -9.37 3.91
CA VAL A 38 -2.15 -9.73 2.54
C VAL A 38 -1.92 -8.58 1.57
N THR A 39 -2.07 -7.32 2.00
CA THR A 39 -1.68 -6.14 1.22
C THR A 39 -0.18 -6.17 0.91
N ALA A 40 0.67 -6.45 1.90
CA ALA A 40 2.12 -6.57 1.69
C ALA A 40 2.48 -7.72 0.73
N ALA A 41 1.81 -8.86 0.84
CA ALA A 41 1.99 -9.99 -0.08
C ALA A 41 1.61 -9.60 -1.52
N TRP A 42 0.47 -8.92 -1.70
CA TRP A 42 0.02 -8.43 -3.01
C TRP A 42 1.01 -7.41 -3.60
N VAL A 43 1.45 -6.43 -2.81
CA VAL A 43 2.45 -5.46 -3.25
C VAL A 43 3.75 -6.14 -3.65
N SER A 44 4.22 -7.16 -2.89
CA SER A 44 5.42 -7.92 -3.24
C SER A 44 5.30 -8.61 -4.61
N LYS A 45 4.13 -9.17 -4.91
CA LYS A 45 3.82 -9.73 -6.24
C LYS A 45 3.94 -8.67 -7.32
N LYS A 46 3.32 -7.49 -7.13
CA LYS A 46 3.41 -6.38 -8.11
C LYS A 46 4.85 -5.96 -8.37
N LEU A 47 5.65 -5.83 -7.32
CA LEU A 47 7.07 -5.46 -7.42
C LEU A 47 7.90 -6.49 -8.20
N VAL A 48 7.76 -7.78 -7.87
CA VAL A 48 8.59 -8.84 -8.43
C VAL A 48 8.23 -9.12 -9.89
N PHE A 49 6.94 -9.06 -10.24
CA PHE A 49 6.47 -9.32 -11.60
C PHE A 49 6.43 -8.08 -12.51
N ALA A 50 6.83 -6.92 -11.99
CA ALA A 50 6.93 -5.70 -12.79
C ALA A 50 7.99 -5.84 -13.88
N LYS A 51 7.66 -5.39 -15.09
CA LYS A 51 8.60 -5.34 -16.20
C LYS A 51 9.66 -4.26 -15.96
N LYS A 52 10.92 -4.50 -16.37
CA LYS A 52 11.99 -3.49 -16.29
C LYS A 52 11.64 -2.19 -17.04
N SER A 53 10.84 -2.29 -18.10
CA SER A 53 10.37 -1.13 -18.87
C SER A 53 9.27 -0.34 -18.16
N GLN A 54 8.60 -0.94 -17.18
CA GLN A 54 7.51 -0.36 -16.41
C GLN A 54 7.60 -0.83 -14.94
N PRO A 55 8.62 -0.34 -14.20
CA PRO A 55 8.82 -0.73 -12.81
C PRO A 55 7.73 -0.11 -11.92
N GLU A 56 7.34 -0.85 -10.89
CA GLU A 56 6.41 -0.35 -9.88
C GLU A 56 7.11 0.54 -8.87
N LYS A 57 6.48 1.65 -8.53
CA LYS A 57 6.92 2.59 -7.50
C LYS A 57 5.88 2.69 -6.42
N ILE A 58 6.18 2.12 -5.27
CA ILE A 58 5.27 2.03 -4.15
C ILE A 58 5.61 3.12 -3.13
N LEU A 59 4.63 3.96 -2.79
CA LEU A 59 4.73 4.91 -1.69
C LEU A 59 3.80 4.47 -0.56
N ILE A 60 4.36 4.22 0.61
CA ILE A 60 3.63 3.83 1.81
C ILE A 60 3.57 5.04 2.74
N ILE A 61 2.36 5.42 3.12
CA ILE A 61 2.08 6.58 3.96
C ILE A 61 1.32 6.12 5.20
N ALA A 62 1.76 6.57 6.36
CA ALA A 62 1.05 6.39 7.62
C ALA A 62 1.24 7.63 8.50
N ASN A 63 0.47 7.74 9.58
CA ASN A 63 0.60 8.84 10.53
C ASN A 63 2.02 8.91 11.14
N LYS A 64 2.62 7.74 11.42
CA LYS A 64 3.99 7.63 11.96
C LYS A 64 4.88 6.89 10.97
N LEU A 65 6.16 7.30 10.92
CA LEU A 65 7.16 6.65 10.08
C LEU A 65 7.32 5.16 10.44
N ASP A 66 7.30 4.81 11.73
CA ASP A 66 7.45 3.43 12.17
C ASP A 66 6.34 2.53 11.61
N THR A 67 5.09 3.00 11.56
CA THR A 67 3.96 2.26 10.98
C THR A 67 4.16 2.02 9.46
N SER A 68 4.56 3.03 8.71
CA SER A 68 4.85 2.86 7.28
C SER A 68 6.06 1.97 7.04
N MET A 69 7.07 2.02 7.92
CA MET A 69 8.24 1.13 7.86
C MET A 69 7.88 -0.33 8.19
N GLU A 70 6.95 -0.57 9.12
CA GLU A 70 6.46 -1.94 9.39
C GLU A 70 5.84 -2.56 8.13
N MET A 71 5.01 -1.81 7.40
CA MET A 71 4.46 -2.25 6.13
C MET A 71 5.57 -2.51 5.10
N ALA A 72 6.54 -1.59 4.95
CA ALA A 72 7.67 -1.76 4.04
C ALA A 72 8.51 -3.00 4.39
N ASN A 73 8.73 -3.29 5.67
CA ASN A 73 9.45 -4.47 6.14
C ASN A 73 8.67 -5.77 5.86
N LYS A 74 7.34 -5.77 5.99
CA LYS A 74 6.50 -6.92 5.59
C LYS A 74 6.63 -7.19 4.09
N ILE A 75 6.55 -6.15 3.25
CA ILE A 75 6.75 -6.27 1.80
C ILE A 75 8.14 -6.84 1.49
N ARG A 76 9.19 -6.30 2.14
CA ARG A 76 10.57 -6.79 1.99
C ARG A 76 10.69 -8.27 2.36
N ALA A 77 10.06 -8.70 3.45
CA ALA A 77 10.06 -10.09 3.88
C ALA A 77 9.42 -11.02 2.83
N PHE A 78 8.30 -10.59 2.22
CA PHE A 78 7.68 -11.34 1.13
C PHE A 78 8.57 -11.36 -0.13
N VAL A 79 9.16 -10.22 -0.52
CA VAL A 79 10.09 -10.17 -1.66
C VAL A 79 11.24 -11.14 -1.48
N SER A 80 11.81 -11.25 -0.27
CA SER A 80 12.90 -12.18 0.05
C SER A 80 12.54 -13.66 -0.04
N GLN A 81 11.23 -13.98 -0.06
CA GLN A 81 10.75 -15.37 -0.14
C GLN A 81 10.45 -15.83 -1.56
N TRP A 82 10.43 -14.91 -2.53
CA TRP A 82 10.23 -15.30 -3.93
C TRP A 82 11.42 -16.13 -4.45
N PRO A 83 11.16 -17.14 -5.28
CA PRO A 83 12.23 -18.01 -5.78
C PRO A 83 13.33 -17.23 -6.51
N PRO A 84 14.62 -17.50 -6.25
CA PRO A 84 15.76 -16.80 -6.89
C PRO A 84 15.78 -16.89 -8.42
N TRP A 85 15.18 -17.94 -8.99
CA TRP A 85 15.11 -18.11 -10.44
C TRP A 85 14.26 -17.04 -11.15
N LEU A 86 13.44 -16.25 -10.42
CA LEU A 86 12.78 -15.07 -10.99
C LEU A 86 13.75 -13.95 -11.34
N GLY A 87 14.98 -13.99 -10.84
CA GLY A 87 16.03 -13.03 -11.19
C GLY A 87 15.79 -11.61 -10.66
N VAL A 88 14.95 -11.46 -9.64
CA VAL A 88 14.67 -10.18 -8.97
C VAL A 88 15.24 -10.23 -7.57
N ASP A 89 16.09 -9.26 -7.23
CA ASP A 89 16.75 -9.12 -5.94
C ASP A 89 16.80 -7.64 -5.51
N PHE A 90 17.26 -7.38 -4.30
CA PHE A 90 17.47 -6.02 -3.81
C PHE A 90 18.68 -5.38 -4.48
N SER A 91 18.51 -4.14 -4.96
CA SER A 91 19.60 -3.37 -5.53
C SER A 91 20.51 -2.82 -4.42
N SER A 92 21.81 -2.75 -4.67
CA SER A 92 22.77 -2.11 -3.77
C SER A 92 22.61 -0.58 -3.71
N ASP A 93 22.06 0.05 -4.75
CA ASP A 93 21.99 1.51 -4.88
C ASP A 93 21.10 2.19 -3.83
N LYS A 94 20.00 1.52 -3.50
CA LYS A 94 19.05 1.97 -2.45
C LYS A 94 18.57 0.75 -1.68
N ASN A 95 19.05 0.57 -0.47
CA ASN A 95 18.70 -0.57 0.35
C ASN A 95 18.64 -0.21 1.85
N SER A 96 17.87 0.81 2.20
CA SER A 96 17.54 1.13 3.58
C SER A 96 16.21 0.51 3.99
N GLN A 97 15.91 0.46 5.29
CA GLN A 97 14.65 -0.08 5.79
C GLN A 97 13.42 0.69 5.27
N ARG A 98 13.54 2.01 5.09
CA ARG A 98 12.43 2.88 4.64
C ARG A 98 12.41 3.14 3.13
N HIS A 99 13.48 2.80 2.42
CA HIS A 99 13.60 3.08 0.99
C HIS A 99 14.51 2.05 0.34
N TYR A 100 13.97 1.21 -0.52
CA TYR A 100 14.73 0.19 -1.21
C TYR A 100 14.25 0.00 -2.65
N LYS A 101 15.14 -0.49 -3.48
CA LYS A 101 14.94 -0.72 -4.91
C LYS A 101 15.26 -2.17 -5.25
N LEU A 102 14.56 -2.69 -6.24
CA LEU A 102 14.83 -4.02 -6.80
C LEU A 102 15.61 -3.93 -8.10
N THR A 103 16.26 -5.02 -8.50
CA THR A 103 17.08 -5.10 -9.72
C THR A 103 16.28 -4.93 -11.01
N ASN A 104 14.95 -5.10 -10.97
CA ASN A 104 14.06 -4.80 -12.08
C ASN A 104 13.64 -3.31 -12.15
N GLY A 105 14.14 -2.48 -11.23
CA GLY A 105 13.84 -1.05 -11.16
C GLY A 105 12.68 -0.67 -10.24
N SER A 106 11.91 -1.65 -9.76
CA SER A 106 10.82 -1.40 -8.81
C SER A 106 11.35 -0.85 -7.49
N GLU A 107 10.57 0.01 -6.84
CA GLU A 107 11.03 0.80 -5.69
C GLU A 107 9.94 0.93 -4.63
N VAL A 108 10.32 0.84 -3.36
CA VAL A 108 9.43 1.05 -2.21
C VAL A 108 9.99 2.17 -1.36
N LYS A 109 9.13 3.12 -0.99
CA LYS A 109 9.46 4.22 -0.08
C LYS A 109 8.39 4.32 1.01
N ALA A 110 8.81 4.31 2.26
CA ALA A 110 7.95 4.51 3.43
C ALA A 110 8.15 5.92 4.00
N VAL A 111 7.07 6.61 4.27
CA VAL A 111 7.07 7.98 4.79
C VAL A 111 6.00 8.17 5.86
N ALA A 112 6.25 9.11 6.77
CA ALA A 112 5.19 9.67 7.60
C ALA A 112 4.43 10.74 6.81
N THR A 113 3.21 11.03 7.24
CA THR A 113 2.41 12.12 6.71
C THR A 113 3.16 13.45 6.89
N SER A 114 3.50 14.11 5.79
CA SER A 114 4.11 15.43 5.78
C SER A 114 3.93 16.09 4.41
N LYS A 115 4.03 17.43 4.35
CA LYS A 115 3.96 18.17 3.08
C LYS A 115 5.06 17.78 2.08
N ASP A 116 6.16 17.22 2.58
CA ASP A 116 7.31 16.81 1.75
C ASP A 116 7.31 15.31 1.40
N ALA A 117 6.32 14.55 1.91
CA ALA A 117 6.24 13.09 1.72
C ALA A 117 6.28 12.68 0.24
N LEU A 118 5.68 13.50 -0.62
CA LEU A 118 5.50 13.22 -2.05
C LEU A 118 6.62 13.78 -2.93
N ARG A 119 7.50 14.65 -2.40
CA ARG A 119 8.50 15.35 -3.21
C ARG A 119 9.48 14.39 -3.89
N GLY A 120 9.58 14.54 -5.22
CA GLY A 120 10.53 13.79 -6.04
C GLY A 120 10.22 12.29 -6.18
N PHE A 121 8.98 11.89 -5.89
CA PHE A 121 8.54 10.50 -6.06
C PHE A 121 7.16 10.48 -6.74
N THR A 122 7.07 9.85 -7.91
CA THR A 122 5.82 9.64 -8.64
C THR A 122 5.41 8.18 -8.48
N PRO A 123 4.53 7.85 -7.54
CA PRO A 123 4.14 6.46 -7.28
C PRO A 123 3.25 5.90 -8.39
N THR A 124 3.36 4.60 -8.62
CA THR A 124 2.37 3.81 -9.37
C THR A 124 1.32 3.22 -8.44
N ILE A 125 1.69 3.02 -7.16
CA ILE A 125 0.79 2.54 -6.12
C ILE A 125 1.00 3.35 -4.84
N LEU A 126 -0.08 3.95 -4.33
CA LEU A 126 -0.14 4.58 -3.02
C LEU A 126 -0.77 3.60 -2.03
N VAL A 127 -0.12 3.39 -0.89
CA VAL A 127 -0.65 2.57 0.21
C VAL A 127 -0.72 3.44 1.46
N PHE A 128 -1.93 3.67 1.95
CA PHE A 128 -2.17 4.31 3.23
C PHE A 128 -2.48 3.24 4.27
N ASP A 129 -1.59 3.07 5.25
CA ASP A 129 -1.80 2.15 6.37
C ASP A 129 -2.20 2.92 7.62
N GLU A 130 -3.17 2.38 8.36
CA GLU A 130 -3.82 3.03 9.49
C GLU A 130 -4.32 4.45 9.17
N ALA A 131 -4.96 4.58 8.01
CA ALA A 131 -5.33 5.86 7.41
C ALA A 131 -6.28 6.70 8.28
N ALA A 132 -7.14 6.09 9.11
CA ALA A 132 -8.03 6.80 10.03
C ALA A 132 -7.28 7.52 11.16
N PHE A 133 -5.98 7.29 11.32
CA PHE A 133 -5.13 7.98 12.29
C PHE A 133 -4.27 9.07 11.66
N ILE A 134 -4.42 9.31 10.36
CA ILE A 134 -3.69 10.35 9.65
C ILE A 134 -4.33 11.71 9.92
N GLU A 135 -3.62 12.53 10.68
CA GLU A 135 -3.94 13.95 10.85
C GLU A 135 -3.22 14.74 9.77
N ALA A 136 -3.97 15.21 8.77
CA ALA A 136 -3.42 15.92 7.63
C ALA A 136 -4.25 17.16 7.28
N ASP A 137 -3.58 18.16 6.71
CA ASP A 137 -4.25 19.32 6.13
C ASP A 137 -5.18 18.89 4.98
N SER A 138 -6.20 19.68 4.70
CA SER A 138 -7.16 19.45 3.59
C SER A 138 -6.49 19.27 2.22
N ASP A 139 -5.31 19.85 2.02
CA ASP A 139 -4.58 19.81 0.76
C ASP A 139 -3.73 18.53 0.59
N PHE A 140 -3.52 17.77 1.67
CA PHE A 140 -2.64 16.58 1.64
C PHE A 140 -3.20 15.48 0.74
N TRP A 141 -4.48 15.14 0.89
CA TRP A 141 -5.11 14.09 0.10
C TRP A 141 -5.14 14.43 -1.40
N PRO A 142 -5.61 15.63 -1.83
CA PRO A 142 -5.52 16.03 -3.23
C PRO A 142 -4.09 16.00 -3.79
N ALA A 143 -3.09 16.40 -2.99
CA ALA A 143 -1.69 16.33 -3.39
C ALA A 143 -1.21 14.88 -3.60
N CYS A 144 -1.64 13.95 -2.73
CA CYS A 144 -1.34 12.52 -2.89
C CYS A 144 -1.93 11.98 -4.20
N MET A 145 -3.20 12.26 -4.47
CA MET A 145 -3.87 11.82 -5.70
C MET A 145 -3.23 12.43 -6.95
N ALA A 146 -2.86 13.71 -6.90
CA ALA A 146 -2.17 14.38 -8.00
C ALA A 146 -0.75 13.87 -8.25
N SER A 147 -0.10 13.25 -7.26
CA SER A 147 1.25 12.67 -7.41
C SER A 147 1.25 11.29 -8.09
N LEU A 148 0.09 10.64 -8.12
CA LEU A 148 -0.07 9.30 -8.66
C LEU A 148 0.14 9.32 -10.19
N SER A 149 0.85 8.32 -10.71
CA SER A 149 1.00 8.14 -12.16
C SER A 149 -0.35 7.81 -12.81
N THR A 150 -0.49 8.13 -14.09
CA THR A 150 -1.71 7.78 -14.86
C THR A 150 -1.97 6.27 -14.79
N GLY A 151 -3.19 5.89 -14.39
CA GLY A 151 -3.58 4.48 -14.18
C GLY A 151 -2.97 3.86 -12.93
N GLY A 152 -2.48 4.67 -12.00
CA GLY A 152 -1.95 4.20 -10.72
C GLY A 152 -3.05 3.75 -9.77
N LYS A 153 -2.67 3.00 -8.73
CA LYS A 153 -3.60 2.46 -7.73
C LYS A 153 -3.47 3.14 -6.38
N VAL A 154 -4.60 3.25 -5.69
CA VAL A 154 -4.66 3.71 -4.30
C VAL A 154 -5.28 2.62 -3.43
N ILE A 155 -4.60 2.30 -2.35
CA ILE A 155 -5.06 1.34 -1.34
C ILE A 155 -5.06 2.05 0.01
N VAL A 156 -6.24 2.20 0.57
CA VAL A 156 -6.44 2.84 1.88
C VAL A 156 -6.92 1.79 2.85
N VAL A 157 -6.14 1.53 3.90
CA VAL A 157 -6.44 0.49 4.89
C VAL A 157 -6.46 1.11 6.28
N SER A 158 -7.51 0.85 7.05
CA SER A 158 -7.55 1.24 8.46
C SER A 158 -8.51 0.43 9.30
N THR A 159 -8.25 0.42 10.61
CA THR A 159 -9.28 0.23 11.63
C THR A 159 -10.07 1.54 11.82
N PRO A 160 -11.34 1.49 12.24
CA PRO A 160 -12.12 2.70 12.47
C PRO A 160 -11.52 3.55 13.60
N ASN A 161 -11.52 4.88 13.42
CA ASN A 161 -11.04 5.83 14.43
C ASN A 161 -11.80 7.17 14.33
N GLY A 162 -13.09 7.18 14.79
CA GLY A 162 -13.90 8.38 14.79
C GLY A 162 -14.41 8.82 13.40
N TYR A 163 -14.98 10.04 13.36
CA TYR A 163 -15.70 10.57 12.20
C TYR A 163 -15.05 11.80 11.57
N ASP A 164 -14.00 12.35 12.17
CA ASP A 164 -13.43 13.66 11.81
C ASP A 164 -12.17 13.55 10.94
N GLN A 165 -11.88 12.35 10.41
CA GLN A 165 -10.65 12.08 9.67
C GLN A 165 -10.94 11.88 8.18
N ILE A 166 -9.92 12.16 7.36
CA ILE A 166 -9.95 12.00 5.89
C ILE A 166 -10.42 10.60 5.47
N TYR A 167 -10.05 9.56 6.23
CA TYR A 167 -10.47 8.19 5.98
C TYR A 167 -11.98 8.04 6.01
N TYR A 168 -12.64 8.61 7.05
CA TYR A 168 -14.10 8.54 7.18
C TYR A 168 -14.78 9.29 6.06
N GLU A 169 -14.27 10.46 5.68
CA GLU A 169 -14.83 11.25 4.58
C GLU A 169 -14.79 10.49 3.25
N ILE A 170 -13.64 9.86 2.92
CA ILE A 170 -13.51 9.03 1.72
C ILE A 170 -14.46 7.84 1.77
N TYR A 171 -14.56 7.16 2.91
CA TYR A 171 -15.42 6.01 3.11
C TYR A 171 -16.90 6.37 3.01
N ASP A 172 -17.34 7.45 3.66
CA ASP A 172 -18.71 7.95 3.59
C ASP A 172 -19.11 8.37 2.17
N GLN A 173 -18.21 9.06 1.47
CA GLN A 173 -18.43 9.41 0.05
C GLN A 173 -18.52 8.18 -0.83
N ALA A 174 -17.71 7.14 -0.58
CA ALA A 174 -17.78 5.87 -1.30
C ALA A 174 -19.12 5.15 -1.08
N LEU A 175 -19.61 5.11 0.17
CA LEU A 175 -20.93 4.57 0.51
C LEU A 175 -22.07 5.28 -0.22
N LYS A 176 -21.93 6.59 -0.43
CA LYS A 176 -22.91 7.43 -1.15
C LYS A 176 -22.74 7.41 -2.67
N GLY A 177 -21.75 6.69 -3.20
CA GLY A 177 -21.42 6.67 -4.62
C GLY A 177 -20.89 8.00 -5.16
N MET A 178 -20.29 8.83 -4.29
CA MET A 178 -19.78 10.16 -4.63
C MET A 178 -18.30 10.15 -5.05
N ASN A 179 -17.61 9.03 -4.88
CA ASN A 179 -16.25 8.78 -5.37
C ASN A 179 -16.18 7.38 -5.99
N GLN A 180 -15.00 6.99 -6.51
CA GLN A 180 -14.80 5.72 -7.22
C GLN A 180 -14.19 4.61 -6.34
N PHE A 181 -14.06 4.83 -5.03
CA PHE A 181 -13.47 3.86 -4.14
C PHE A 181 -14.32 2.60 -4.00
N LYS A 182 -13.69 1.46 -4.27
CA LYS A 182 -14.23 0.15 -3.93
C LYS A 182 -14.08 -0.08 -2.43
N ILE A 183 -15.20 -0.31 -1.75
CA ILE A 183 -15.22 -0.61 -0.31
C ILE A 183 -15.07 -2.10 -0.11
N SER A 184 -14.15 -2.49 0.78
CA SER A 184 -13.99 -3.85 1.29
C SER A 184 -14.08 -3.81 2.82
N GLU A 185 -15.05 -4.52 3.38
CA GLU A 185 -15.24 -4.63 4.82
C GLU A 185 -14.83 -6.03 5.29
N MET A 186 -13.98 -6.08 6.30
CA MET A 186 -13.48 -7.31 6.90
C MET A 186 -14.08 -7.46 8.29
N TYR A 187 -14.92 -8.49 8.49
CA TYR A 187 -15.62 -8.77 9.74
C TYR A 187 -15.10 -10.01 10.45
#